data_8003250882cab25ce3a9650ccb470309
#
_entry.id   8003250882cab25ce3a9650ccb470309
#
_cell.length_a   1.000
_cell.length_b   1.000
_cell.length_c   1.000
_cell.angle_alpha   90.00
_cell.angle_beta   90.00
_cell.angle_gamma   90.00
#
_symmetry.space_group_name_H-M   'P 1'
#
loop_
_entity.id
_entity.type
_entity.pdbx_description
1 polymer ?
#
loop_
_entity_poly.entity_id
_entity_poly.type
_entity_poly.pdbx_seq_one_letter_code
_entity_poly.pdbx_strand_id
1 'polypeptide(L)'
;GSASMMIPNFEDQTQKVKVEGMAVDYNFLETMGLNVIAGRSFSEDFGSDMKGSAILNETAVKALGIMDPVGKQVAGITIIGVVKDFNLHSIHTDIPPLMITMTDRYIHQMVIDYVPGTLNDLLPLLEAKWKEMASDRSFQYQTIEDLIESIYSSEKNLSIIISIFALFSLLIAAFGLFGLTL
;
A
#
# COMPACT_ATOMS: atom_id res chain seq x y z
N GLY A 1 1.91 8.13 -3.69
CA GLY A 1 3.35 7.86 -3.71
C GLY A 1 3.86 7.64 -2.29
N SER A 2 4.49 6.50 -2.01
CA SER A 2 5.11 6.26 -0.70
C SER A 2 6.44 7.01 -0.64
N ALA A 3 6.55 7.91 0.33
CA ALA A 3 7.84 8.47 0.71
C ALA A 3 8.52 7.50 1.68
N SER A 4 9.83 7.37 1.65
CA SER A 4 10.55 6.60 2.66
C SER A 4 11.54 7.48 3.39
N MET A 5 11.68 7.28 4.70
CA MET A 5 12.62 8.00 5.54
C MET A 5 13.50 7.03 6.33
N MET A 6 14.72 7.47 6.66
CA MET A 6 15.64 6.71 7.49
C MET A 6 15.55 7.22 8.93
N ILE A 7 15.07 6.38 9.83
CA ILE A 7 14.86 6.71 11.24
C ILE A 7 15.85 5.93 12.08
N PRO A 8 16.56 6.57 13.04
CA PRO A 8 17.44 5.85 13.95
C PRO A 8 16.65 4.85 14.79
N ASN A 9 17.21 3.67 15.02
CA ASN A 9 16.65 2.69 15.94
C ASN A 9 16.77 3.22 17.38
N PHE A 10 15.78 2.97 18.23
CA PHE A 10 15.70 3.50 19.60
C PHE A 10 16.64 2.75 20.57
N GLU A 11 16.90 1.47 20.32
CA GLU A 11 17.84 0.67 21.13
C GLU A 11 19.29 0.86 20.67
N ASP A 12 19.51 0.97 19.36
CA ASP A 12 20.84 1.16 18.75
C ASP A 12 20.80 2.33 17.76
N GLN A 13 21.13 3.53 18.23
CA GLN A 13 21.12 4.75 17.42
C GLN A 13 22.11 4.76 16.25
N THR A 14 23.04 3.81 16.21
CA THR A 14 23.96 3.66 15.07
C THR A 14 23.28 3.02 13.87
N GLN A 15 22.22 2.26 14.09
CA GLN A 15 21.41 1.63 13.05
C GLN A 15 20.28 2.56 12.61
N LYS A 16 20.06 2.63 11.30
CA LYS A 16 18.95 3.36 10.70
C LYS A 16 17.99 2.39 10.04
N VAL A 17 16.73 2.52 10.36
CA VAL A 17 15.63 1.73 9.79
C VAL A 17 14.99 2.54 8.67
N LYS A 18 14.80 1.90 7.51
CA LYS A 18 14.00 2.48 6.44
C LYS A 18 12.53 2.29 6.77
N VAL A 19 11.83 3.38 6.99
CA VAL A 19 10.39 3.40 7.28
C VAL A 19 9.68 4.03 6.08
N GLU A 20 8.66 3.36 5.56
CA GLU A 20 7.81 3.89 4.51
C GLU A 20 6.77 4.84 5.14
N GLY A 21 6.52 5.96 4.44
CA GLY A 21 5.53 6.94 4.85
C GLY A 21 4.29 6.85 3.98
N MET A 22 3.12 6.82 4.60
CA MET A 22 1.84 6.90 3.94
C MET A 22 1.05 8.06 4.51
N ALA A 23 0.53 8.91 3.62
CA ALA A 23 -0.31 10.03 3.98
C ALA A 23 -1.77 9.68 3.73
N VAL A 24 -2.61 9.85 4.74
CA VAL A 24 -4.03 9.46 4.73
C VAL A 24 -4.92 10.57 5.27
N ASP A 25 -6.22 10.39 5.17
CA ASP A 25 -7.27 11.18 5.79
C ASP A 25 -7.86 10.46 7.02
N TYR A 26 -8.75 11.12 7.76
CA TYR A 26 -9.30 10.68 9.06
C TYR A 26 -9.89 9.27 9.04
N ASN A 27 -10.74 8.96 8.05
CA ASN A 27 -11.50 7.71 8.02
C ASN A 27 -10.79 6.56 7.30
N PHE A 28 -9.53 6.77 6.88
CA PHE A 28 -8.81 5.77 6.08
C PHE A 28 -8.70 4.41 6.77
N LEU A 29 -8.34 4.40 8.06
CA LEU A 29 -8.16 3.15 8.80
C LEU A 29 -9.46 2.34 8.92
N GLU A 30 -10.58 3.02 9.14
CA GLU A 30 -11.91 2.40 9.24
C GLU A 30 -12.37 1.89 7.88
N THR A 31 -12.26 2.71 6.83
CA THR A 31 -12.64 2.32 5.45
C THR A 31 -11.85 1.11 4.97
N MET A 32 -10.57 1.01 5.34
CA MET A 32 -9.71 -0.12 4.99
C MET A 32 -9.84 -1.30 5.97
N GLY A 33 -10.67 -1.20 7.00
CA GLY A 33 -10.83 -2.25 8.02
C GLY A 33 -9.56 -2.54 8.82
N LEU A 34 -8.67 -1.55 8.98
CA LEU A 34 -7.41 -1.72 9.67
C LEU A 34 -7.59 -1.69 11.18
N ASN A 35 -7.11 -2.73 11.86
CA ASN A 35 -7.23 -2.86 13.31
C ASN A 35 -6.16 -2.05 14.04
N VAL A 36 -6.57 -1.07 14.84
CA VAL A 36 -5.72 -0.38 15.82
C VAL A 36 -5.57 -1.29 17.05
N ILE A 37 -4.34 -1.73 17.33
CA ILE A 37 -4.02 -2.66 18.43
C ILE A 37 -3.51 -1.96 19.70
N ALA A 38 -3.07 -0.71 19.56
CA ALA A 38 -2.68 0.14 20.70
C ALA A 38 -2.94 1.61 20.38
N GLY A 39 -3.31 2.40 21.38
CA GLY A 39 -3.62 3.82 21.21
C GLY A 39 -4.96 4.06 20.52
N ARG A 40 -5.00 5.01 19.58
CA ARG A 40 -6.21 5.43 18.87
C ARG A 40 -5.95 5.69 17.38
N SER A 41 -7.01 5.74 16.60
CA SER A 41 -7.03 6.25 15.22
C SER A 41 -6.96 7.78 15.19
N PHE A 42 -6.81 8.33 13.99
CA PHE A 42 -6.97 9.76 13.75
C PHE A 42 -8.42 10.18 13.99
N SER A 43 -8.60 11.43 14.48
CA SER A 43 -9.93 12.00 14.69
C SER A 43 -9.90 13.52 14.46
N GLU A 44 -10.97 14.04 13.88
CA GLU A 44 -11.17 15.49 13.70
C GLU A 44 -11.22 16.26 15.01
N ASP A 45 -11.60 15.57 16.10
CA ASP A 45 -11.65 16.17 17.45
C ASP A 45 -10.27 16.58 17.97
N PHE A 46 -9.20 16.01 17.40
CA PHE A 46 -7.82 16.30 17.79
C PHE A 46 -7.11 17.09 16.69
N GLY A 47 -7.13 18.42 16.78
CA GLY A 47 -6.45 19.29 15.82
C GLY A 47 -4.93 19.08 15.68
N SER A 48 -4.31 18.36 16.64
CA SER A 48 -2.90 17.95 16.58
C SER A 48 -2.64 16.85 15.55
N ASP A 49 -3.66 16.07 15.18
CA ASP A 49 -3.49 14.90 14.32
C ASP A 49 -3.04 15.29 12.91
N MET A 50 -3.49 16.42 12.41
CA MET A 50 -3.11 16.94 11.11
C MET A 50 -1.67 17.49 11.04
N LYS A 51 -1.03 17.77 12.17
CA LYS A 51 0.25 18.51 12.19
C LYS A 51 1.41 17.84 12.89
N GLY A 52 1.21 16.70 13.52
CA GLY A 52 2.30 16.11 14.30
C GLY A 52 1.99 14.76 14.92
N SER A 53 1.02 14.04 14.39
CA SER A 53 0.66 12.69 14.85
C SER A 53 0.93 11.64 13.78
N ALA A 54 1.32 10.45 14.21
CA ALA A 54 1.50 9.30 13.35
C ALA A 54 1.01 8.01 14.00
N ILE A 55 0.69 7.05 13.16
CA ILE A 55 0.39 5.66 13.54
C ILE A 55 1.42 4.76 12.90
N LEU A 56 1.98 3.82 13.65
CA LEU A 56 2.94 2.84 13.17
C LEU A 56 2.28 1.49 12.93
N ASN A 57 2.80 0.67 12.02
CA ASN A 57 2.46 -0.74 12.00
C ASN A 57 3.35 -1.54 12.97
N GLU A 58 2.98 -2.79 13.27
CA GLU A 58 3.73 -3.67 14.19
C GLU A 58 5.18 -3.86 13.75
N THR A 59 5.41 -4.02 12.45
CA THR A 59 6.75 -4.17 11.87
C THR A 59 7.60 -2.93 12.12
N ALA A 60 7.05 -1.72 12.02
CA ALA A 60 7.79 -0.49 12.32
C ALA A 60 8.15 -0.40 13.81
N VAL A 61 7.23 -0.75 14.70
CA VAL A 61 7.50 -0.76 16.15
C VAL A 61 8.65 -1.71 16.48
N LYS A 62 8.63 -2.92 15.94
CA LYS A 62 9.69 -3.93 16.12
C LYS A 62 11.02 -3.46 15.52
N ALA A 63 11.01 -3.00 14.28
CA ALA A 63 12.23 -2.58 13.57
C ALA A 63 12.90 -1.37 14.22
N LEU A 64 12.10 -0.43 14.78
CA LEU A 64 12.62 0.73 15.49
C LEU A 64 13.04 0.42 16.95
N GLY A 65 12.74 -0.76 17.48
CA GLY A 65 13.05 -1.13 18.87
C GLY A 65 12.27 -0.28 19.89
N ILE A 66 11.02 0.06 19.60
CA ILE A 66 10.25 0.93 20.47
C ILE A 66 9.38 0.10 21.42
N MET A 67 9.68 0.14 22.71
CA MET A 67 8.78 -0.36 23.74
C MET A 67 7.75 0.72 24.05
N ASP A 68 6.44 0.36 24.15
CA ASP A 68 5.34 1.30 24.42
C ASP A 68 5.36 2.53 23.50
N PRO A 69 5.06 2.39 22.21
CA PRO A 69 5.23 3.43 21.21
C PRO A 69 4.27 4.61 21.36
N VAL A 70 3.07 4.40 21.95
CA VAL A 70 2.04 5.45 22.07
C VAL A 70 2.51 6.57 22.98
N GLY A 71 2.43 7.81 22.50
CA GLY A 71 2.91 9.01 23.19
C GLY A 71 4.39 9.33 22.98
N LYS A 72 5.19 8.42 22.39
CA LYS A 72 6.60 8.71 22.06
C LYS A 72 6.71 9.51 20.77
N GLN A 73 7.82 10.20 20.62
CA GLN A 73 8.15 10.95 19.41
C GLN A 73 9.14 10.17 18.54
N VAL A 74 8.80 10.03 17.26
CA VAL A 74 9.63 9.45 16.23
C VAL A 74 9.82 10.49 15.13
N ALA A 75 11.05 10.89 14.86
CA ALA A 75 11.38 11.95 13.89
C ALA A 75 10.61 13.27 14.15
N GLY A 76 10.33 13.60 15.40
CA GLY A 76 9.58 14.81 15.78
C GLY A 76 8.05 14.69 15.67
N ILE A 77 7.53 13.51 15.36
CA ILE A 77 6.10 13.22 15.21
C ILE A 77 5.66 12.34 16.38
N THR A 78 4.55 12.66 17.03
CA THR A 78 4.02 11.89 18.16
C THR A 78 3.25 10.67 17.68
N ILE A 79 3.61 9.51 18.18
CA ILE A 79 2.89 8.26 17.87
C ILE A 79 1.62 8.20 18.71
N ILE A 80 0.47 8.16 18.03
CA ILE A 80 -0.86 8.13 18.67
C ILE A 80 -1.49 6.73 18.67
N GLY A 81 -0.99 5.83 17.82
CA GLY A 81 -1.52 4.48 17.73
C GLY A 81 -0.59 3.53 17.02
N VAL A 82 -0.93 2.26 17.13
CA VAL A 82 -0.30 1.16 16.39
C VAL A 82 -1.39 0.35 15.70
N VAL A 83 -1.20 0.08 14.41
CA VAL A 83 -2.07 -0.81 13.63
C VAL A 83 -1.42 -2.17 13.45
N LYS A 84 -2.24 -3.20 13.36
CA LYS A 84 -1.80 -4.52 12.95
C LYS A 84 -1.17 -4.47 11.57
N ASP A 85 -0.16 -5.30 11.33
CA ASP A 85 0.46 -5.41 10.01
C ASP A 85 -0.56 -5.76 8.92
N PHE A 86 -0.45 -5.09 7.79
CA PHE A 86 -1.29 -5.32 6.62
C PHE A 86 -0.46 -5.18 5.33
N ASN A 87 -0.89 -5.87 4.29
CA ASN A 87 -0.20 -5.83 3.01
C ASN A 87 -0.62 -4.61 2.18
N LEU A 88 0.34 -3.73 1.88
CA LEU A 88 0.17 -2.61 0.95
C LEU A 88 0.53 -2.97 -0.49
N HIS A 89 1.34 -4.01 -0.64
CA HIS A 89 1.91 -4.45 -1.90
C HIS A 89 1.56 -5.93 -2.14
N SER A 90 2.34 -6.65 -2.91
CA SER A 90 2.13 -8.08 -3.15
C SER A 90 2.22 -8.89 -1.87
N ILE A 91 1.37 -9.93 -1.76
CA ILE A 91 1.38 -10.92 -0.66
C ILE A 91 2.72 -11.70 -0.56
N HIS A 92 3.57 -11.59 -1.59
CA HIS A 92 4.87 -12.27 -1.65
C HIS A 92 6.03 -11.43 -1.11
N THR A 93 5.78 -10.21 -0.64
CA THR A 93 6.81 -9.34 -0.06
C THR A 93 6.61 -9.21 1.44
N ASP A 94 7.72 -9.15 2.17
CA ASP A 94 7.69 -8.84 3.60
C ASP A 94 7.01 -7.50 3.84
N ILE A 95 6.23 -7.40 4.91
CA ILE A 95 5.53 -6.16 5.27
C ILE A 95 6.58 -5.14 5.74
N PRO A 96 6.74 -4.02 5.03
CA PRO A 96 7.72 -3.02 5.41
C PRO A 96 7.33 -2.27 6.69
N PRO A 97 8.31 -1.73 7.44
CA PRO A 97 8.04 -0.75 8.47
C PRO A 97 7.29 0.44 7.89
N LEU A 98 6.11 0.76 8.43
CA LEU A 98 5.20 1.78 7.91
C LEU A 98 4.86 2.81 9.00
N MET A 99 4.91 4.08 8.60
CA MET A 99 4.42 5.22 9.37
C MET A 99 3.28 5.88 8.60
N ILE A 100 2.11 5.91 9.19
CA ILE A 100 0.92 6.57 8.65
C ILE A 100 0.80 7.94 9.28
N THR A 101 0.69 8.97 8.45
CA THR A 101 0.55 10.37 8.88
C THR A 101 -0.66 10.99 8.22
N MET A 102 -1.19 12.05 8.81
CA MET A 102 -2.25 12.84 8.18
C MET A 102 -1.69 13.95 7.31
N THR A 103 -2.34 14.22 6.19
CA THR A 103 -2.09 15.41 5.37
C THR A 103 -3.32 15.77 4.53
N ASP A 104 -3.52 17.05 4.35
CA ASP A 104 -4.50 17.62 3.42
C ASP A 104 -3.90 17.98 2.05
N ARG A 105 -2.56 17.89 1.90
CA ARG A 105 -1.84 18.47 0.76
C ARG A 105 -1.52 17.50 -0.38
N TYR A 106 -1.50 16.20 -0.11
CA TYR A 106 -1.03 15.17 -1.04
C TYR A 106 -2.03 14.03 -1.21
N ILE A 107 -3.32 14.34 -1.16
CA ILE A 107 -4.38 13.38 -1.44
C ILE A 107 -4.48 13.22 -2.95
N HIS A 108 -4.06 12.06 -3.45
CA HIS A 108 -4.07 11.73 -4.87
C HIS A 108 -5.14 10.71 -5.23
N GLN A 109 -5.67 10.00 -4.26
CA GLN A 109 -6.63 8.91 -4.43
C GLN A 109 -7.67 8.96 -3.33
N MET A 110 -8.91 8.63 -3.67
CA MET A 110 -10.01 8.44 -2.73
C MET A 110 -10.38 6.96 -2.72
N VAL A 111 -10.49 6.39 -1.53
CA VAL A 111 -11.00 5.04 -1.34
C VAL A 111 -12.46 5.13 -0.95
N ILE A 112 -13.31 4.39 -1.64
CA ILE A 112 -14.75 4.35 -1.38
C ILE A 112 -15.13 2.91 -1.09
N ASP A 113 -15.67 2.67 0.09
CA ASP A 113 -16.32 1.40 0.42
C ASP A 113 -17.77 1.44 -0.04
N TYR A 114 -18.21 0.37 -0.67
CA TYR A 114 -19.58 0.27 -1.21
C TYR A 114 -20.18 -1.12 -1.01
N VAL A 115 -21.50 -1.19 -0.99
CA VAL A 115 -22.20 -2.47 -0.87
C VAL A 115 -22.00 -3.30 -2.14
N PRO A 116 -21.57 -4.58 -2.03
CA PRO A 116 -21.39 -5.43 -3.21
C PRO A 116 -22.63 -5.48 -4.11
N GLY A 117 -22.41 -5.30 -5.41
CA GLY A 117 -23.46 -5.29 -6.43
C GLY A 117 -24.06 -3.91 -6.75
N THR A 118 -23.72 -2.85 -5.99
CA THR A 118 -24.25 -1.49 -6.24
C THR A 118 -23.33 -0.59 -7.07
N LEU A 119 -22.17 -1.11 -7.49
CA LEU A 119 -21.16 -0.32 -8.20
C LEU A 119 -21.71 0.39 -9.45
N ASN A 120 -22.50 -0.32 -10.27
CA ASN A 120 -23.07 0.22 -11.50
C ASN A 120 -24.02 1.40 -11.26
N ASP A 121 -24.71 1.41 -10.13
CA ASP A 121 -25.62 2.50 -9.74
C ASP A 121 -24.85 3.67 -9.11
N LEU A 122 -23.73 3.36 -8.45
CA LEU A 122 -22.90 4.33 -7.76
C LEU A 122 -22.01 5.13 -8.73
N LEU A 123 -21.45 4.49 -9.76
CA LEU A 123 -20.52 5.11 -10.70
C LEU A 123 -21.04 6.41 -11.35
N PRO A 124 -22.27 6.46 -11.89
CA PRO A 124 -22.81 7.71 -12.48
C PRO A 124 -22.92 8.85 -11.46
N LEU A 125 -23.23 8.53 -10.20
CA LEU A 125 -23.33 9.52 -9.13
C LEU A 125 -21.96 10.07 -8.75
N LEU A 126 -20.96 9.19 -8.67
CA LEU A 126 -19.56 9.58 -8.39
C LEU A 126 -19.00 10.43 -9.53
N GLU A 127 -19.23 10.05 -10.78
CA GLU A 127 -18.80 10.81 -11.96
C GLU A 127 -19.43 12.20 -11.99
N ALA A 128 -20.73 12.29 -11.72
CA ALA A 128 -21.44 13.57 -11.66
C ALA A 128 -20.85 14.48 -10.57
N LYS A 129 -20.62 13.94 -9.38
CA LYS A 129 -19.99 14.68 -8.26
C LYS A 129 -18.55 15.08 -8.56
N TRP A 130 -17.78 14.18 -9.17
CA TRP A 130 -16.41 14.48 -9.60
C TRP A 130 -16.38 15.65 -10.59
N LYS A 131 -17.26 15.62 -11.58
CA LYS A 131 -17.37 16.67 -12.58
C LYS A 131 -17.77 18.03 -11.98
N GLU A 132 -18.57 18.04 -10.93
CA GLU A 132 -18.93 19.24 -10.18
C GLU A 132 -17.72 19.81 -9.41
N MET A 133 -16.91 18.95 -8.79
CA MET A 133 -15.82 19.35 -7.90
C MET A 133 -14.48 19.57 -8.63
N ALA A 134 -14.22 18.81 -9.69
CA ALA A 134 -12.95 18.78 -10.41
C ALA A 134 -13.17 18.68 -11.92
N SER A 135 -13.82 19.70 -12.47
CA SER A 135 -14.21 19.78 -13.90
C SER A 135 -13.03 19.74 -14.89
N ASP A 136 -11.83 20.04 -14.42
CA ASP A 136 -10.58 20.06 -15.17
C ASP A 136 -9.86 18.69 -15.18
N ARG A 137 -10.36 17.71 -14.43
CA ARG A 137 -9.74 16.38 -14.30
C ARG A 137 -10.68 15.29 -14.75
N SER A 138 -10.14 14.32 -15.50
CA SER A 138 -10.91 13.13 -15.88
C SER A 138 -11.21 12.26 -14.67
N PHE A 139 -12.45 11.76 -14.58
CA PHE A 139 -12.82 10.74 -13.61
C PHE A 139 -12.17 9.42 -13.99
N GLN A 140 -11.39 8.85 -13.09
CA GLN A 140 -10.78 7.53 -13.24
C GLN A 140 -11.06 6.76 -11.96
N TYR A 141 -11.48 5.54 -12.10
CA TYR A 141 -11.66 4.61 -10.98
C TYR A 141 -11.02 3.26 -11.30
N GLN A 142 -10.71 2.52 -10.28
CA GLN A 142 -10.21 1.17 -10.35
C GLN A 142 -10.78 0.40 -9.16
N THR A 143 -11.32 -0.78 -9.41
CA THR A 143 -11.77 -1.65 -8.34
C THR A 143 -10.59 -2.43 -7.76
N ILE A 144 -10.75 -2.93 -6.54
CA ILE A 144 -9.73 -3.80 -5.93
C ILE A 144 -9.58 -5.09 -6.74
N GLU A 145 -10.67 -5.60 -7.30
CA GLU A 145 -10.68 -6.75 -8.20
C GLU A 145 -9.82 -6.50 -9.45
N ASP A 146 -9.99 -5.34 -10.11
CA ASP A 146 -9.17 -4.96 -11.29
C ASP A 146 -7.69 -4.85 -10.92
N LEU A 147 -7.39 -4.30 -9.73
CA LEU A 147 -6.03 -4.18 -9.23
C LEU A 147 -5.39 -5.56 -9.02
N ILE A 148 -6.11 -6.45 -8.38
CA ILE A 148 -5.69 -7.83 -8.15
C ILE A 148 -5.50 -8.55 -9.50
N GLU A 149 -6.44 -8.44 -10.42
CA GLU A 149 -6.35 -9.06 -11.74
C GLU A 149 -5.14 -8.54 -12.54
N SER A 150 -4.83 -7.26 -12.44
CA SER A 150 -3.66 -6.67 -13.10
C SER A 150 -2.34 -7.25 -12.60
N ILE A 151 -2.24 -7.55 -11.31
CA ILE A 151 -1.07 -8.18 -10.68
C ILE A 151 -0.91 -9.62 -11.20
N TYR A 152 -1.99 -10.40 -11.18
CA TYR A 152 -1.98 -11.80 -11.63
C TYR A 152 -1.77 -11.95 -13.15
N SER A 153 -2.28 -11.02 -13.96
CA SER A 153 -2.13 -11.07 -15.42
C SER A 153 -0.66 -10.92 -15.85
N SER A 154 0.11 -10.13 -15.13
CA SER A 154 1.55 -9.95 -15.39
C SER A 154 2.33 -11.26 -15.19
N GLU A 155 2.04 -12.00 -14.13
CA GLU A 155 2.69 -13.30 -13.85
C GLU A 155 2.28 -14.36 -14.86
N LYS A 156 1.00 -14.40 -15.26
CA LYS A 156 0.49 -15.33 -16.26
C LYS A 156 1.13 -15.11 -17.63
N ASN A 157 1.28 -13.86 -18.06
CA ASN A 157 1.93 -13.52 -19.32
C ASN A 157 3.40 -13.95 -19.33
N LEU A 158 4.12 -13.77 -18.24
CA LEU A 158 5.51 -14.22 -18.09
C LEU A 158 5.61 -15.74 -18.21
N SER A 159 4.72 -16.49 -17.57
CA SER A 159 4.67 -17.94 -17.64
C SER A 159 4.42 -18.45 -19.08
N ILE A 160 3.53 -17.81 -19.83
CA ILE A 160 3.26 -18.13 -21.24
C ILE A 160 4.50 -17.90 -22.09
N ILE A 161 5.20 -16.77 -21.92
CA ILE A 161 6.43 -16.45 -22.66
C ILE A 161 7.50 -17.50 -22.38
N ILE A 162 7.74 -17.86 -21.12
CA ILE A 162 8.70 -18.90 -20.74
C ILE A 162 8.35 -20.23 -21.38
N SER A 163 7.08 -20.62 -21.40
CA SER A 163 6.62 -21.87 -22.00
C SER A 163 6.87 -21.92 -23.51
N ILE A 164 6.66 -20.81 -24.21
CA ILE A 164 6.94 -20.69 -25.63
C ILE A 164 8.44 -20.85 -25.91
N PHE A 165 9.30 -20.17 -25.14
CA PHE A 165 10.75 -20.30 -25.28
C PHE A 165 11.25 -21.72 -24.98
N ALA A 166 10.69 -22.39 -23.98
CA ALA A 166 11.01 -23.78 -23.67
C ALA A 166 10.66 -24.72 -24.84
N LEU A 167 9.49 -24.50 -25.45
CA LEU A 167 9.08 -25.28 -26.63
C LEU A 167 10.04 -25.07 -27.81
N PHE A 168 10.42 -23.83 -28.12
CA PHE A 168 11.39 -23.54 -29.16
C PHE A 168 12.76 -24.17 -28.87
N SER A 169 13.24 -24.13 -27.65
CA SER A 169 14.50 -24.74 -27.22
C SER A 169 14.47 -26.27 -27.46
N LEU A 170 13.34 -26.92 -27.13
CA LEU A 170 13.16 -28.34 -27.34
C LEU A 170 13.20 -28.70 -28.83
N LEU A 171 12.55 -27.89 -29.69
CA LEU A 171 12.56 -28.10 -31.15
C LEU A 171 13.97 -27.95 -31.73
N ILE A 172 14.72 -26.92 -31.30
CA ILE A 172 16.11 -26.72 -31.75
C ILE A 172 16.99 -27.90 -31.33
N ALA A 173 16.86 -28.39 -30.11
CA ALA A 173 17.58 -29.55 -29.60
C ALA A 173 17.24 -30.82 -30.42
N ALA A 174 15.97 -31.04 -30.74
CA ALA A 174 15.52 -32.16 -31.55
C ALA A 174 16.09 -32.10 -32.97
N PHE A 175 16.05 -30.93 -33.61
CA PHE A 175 16.66 -30.75 -34.95
C PHE A 175 18.18 -30.89 -34.92
N GLY A 176 18.85 -30.40 -33.86
CA GLY A 176 20.29 -30.59 -33.68
C GLY A 176 20.70 -32.05 -33.58
N LEU A 177 19.96 -32.85 -32.79
CA LEU A 177 20.19 -34.29 -32.67
C LEU A 177 19.89 -35.02 -33.99
N PHE A 178 18.84 -34.67 -34.70
CA PHE A 178 18.49 -35.25 -35.99
C PHE A 178 19.55 -34.97 -37.06
N GLY A 179 20.10 -33.74 -37.06
CA GLY A 179 21.18 -33.36 -37.99
C GLY A 179 22.53 -34.06 -37.71
N LEU A 180 22.76 -34.56 -36.51
CA LEU A 180 23.97 -35.31 -36.14
C LEU A 180 23.86 -36.80 -36.48
N THR A 181 22.65 -37.31 -36.72
CA THR A 181 22.40 -38.75 -37.04
C THR A 181 22.23 -39.03 -38.52
N LEU A 182 22.23 -38.02 -39.36
CA LEU A 182 22.26 -38.08 -40.83
C LEU A 182 23.67 -37.94 -41.36
#